data_e044c45cdcaef44cfa187ab8bd3aab2b
#
_entry.id   e044c45cdcaef44cfa187ab8bd3aab2b
#
_cell.length_a   1.000
_cell.length_b   1.000
_cell.length_c   1.000
_cell.angle_alpha   90.00
_cell.angle_beta   90.00
_cell.angle_gamma   90.00
#
_symmetry.space_group_name_H-M   'P 1'
#
loop_
_entity.id
_entity.type
_entity.pdbx_description
1 polymer ?
#
loop_
_entity_poly.entity_id
_entity_poly.type
_entity_poly.pdbx_seq_one_letter_code
_entity_poly.pdbx_strand_id
1 'polypeptide(L)'
;MTSNGIIVQSGEKTINLDPKRGTEDGISFVSHAHLDHLHNQHGRGILIASKQTTEIAKLRGYSINNYVEEYENFSMVDAGHILGAKGLLFDDVFYTGDISIRDRGFMKGAMVPKCKTLITECTFGMPEYVFPTIDDTVKRVNEIISELYGKGKPVILLGYELGKAQILSYLFSHWQPYYHDSVKKVNELYRKFGVPLTESLGHTEAESKGLLDKKPWLMIAPNMSGKNEFIKHMKSKYDAITIGFSGWAQSSRFSFARGHDYSIPLSDHCDYNELLDLVKRCNPEKIYTVHGFVDEFAADLSKMGYDAQPLKENSLDEFI
;
A
#
# COMPACT_ATOMS: atom_id res chain seq x y z
N MET A 1 -18.87 -4.64 8.01
CA MET A 1 -17.78 -5.64 7.87
C MET A 1 -18.06 -6.73 8.89
N THR A 2 -18.26 -7.94 8.43
CA THR A 2 -18.27 -9.07 9.36
C THR A 2 -16.86 -9.25 9.91
N SER A 3 -16.72 -9.93 11.06
CA SER A 3 -15.39 -10.33 11.59
C SER A 3 -14.52 -11.11 10.57
N ASN A 4 -15.06 -11.44 9.42
CA ASN A 4 -14.45 -12.26 8.35
C ASN A 4 -14.12 -11.52 7.04
N GLY A 5 -14.23 -10.19 6.96
CA GLY A 5 -14.01 -9.45 5.71
C GLY A 5 -15.31 -9.02 5.02
N ILE A 6 -15.25 -8.76 3.71
CA ILE A 6 -16.41 -8.38 2.89
C ILE A 6 -16.94 -9.64 2.21
N ILE A 7 -18.23 -9.90 2.32
CA ILE A 7 -18.90 -11.04 1.67
C ILE A 7 -19.87 -10.49 0.63
N VAL A 8 -19.81 -11.01 -0.59
CA VAL A 8 -20.75 -10.69 -1.67
C VAL A 8 -21.43 -11.98 -2.11
N GLN A 9 -22.75 -11.94 -2.24
CA GLN A 9 -23.54 -12.99 -2.87
C GLN A 9 -23.77 -12.65 -4.35
N SER A 10 -23.44 -13.55 -5.25
CA SER A 10 -23.72 -13.44 -6.67
C SER A 10 -24.32 -14.74 -7.18
N GLY A 11 -25.64 -14.77 -7.33
CA GLY A 11 -26.39 -16.00 -7.58
C GLY A 11 -26.19 -17.01 -6.42
N GLU A 12 -25.76 -18.23 -6.77
CA GLU A 12 -25.47 -19.27 -5.76
C GLU A 12 -24.04 -19.18 -5.17
N LYS A 13 -23.22 -18.23 -5.63
CA LYS A 13 -21.82 -18.12 -5.22
C LYS A 13 -21.66 -17.14 -4.07
N THR A 14 -20.91 -17.56 -3.05
CA THR A 14 -20.43 -16.69 -1.96
C THR A 14 -18.98 -16.31 -2.25
N ILE A 15 -18.71 -15.00 -2.34
CA ILE A 15 -17.40 -14.45 -2.64
C ILE A 15 -16.92 -13.69 -1.41
N ASN A 16 -15.76 -14.09 -0.90
CA ASN A 16 -15.13 -13.46 0.26
C ASN A 16 -13.98 -12.57 -0.23
N LEU A 17 -14.13 -11.26 -0.09
CA LEU A 17 -13.14 -10.26 -0.49
C LEU A 17 -12.26 -9.90 0.70
N ASP A 18 -10.95 -10.11 0.56
CA ASP A 18 -9.93 -9.93 1.61
C ASP A 18 -10.38 -10.50 2.98
N PRO A 19 -10.74 -11.81 3.04
CA PRO A 19 -11.23 -12.39 4.28
C PRO A 19 -10.13 -12.43 5.34
N LYS A 20 -10.45 -12.10 6.58
CA LYS A 20 -9.50 -12.15 7.71
C LYS A 20 -9.17 -13.57 8.16
N ARG A 21 -9.96 -14.54 7.74
CA ARG A 21 -9.75 -15.97 8.02
C ARG A 21 -10.03 -16.76 6.76
N GLY A 22 -9.26 -17.84 6.56
CA GLY A 22 -9.52 -18.77 5.46
C GLY A 22 -10.93 -19.34 5.54
N THR A 23 -11.62 -19.40 4.41
CA THR A 23 -12.94 -20.02 4.29
C THR A 23 -12.76 -21.49 3.97
N GLU A 24 -13.56 -22.36 4.61
CA GLU A 24 -13.49 -23.81 4.34
C GLU A 24 -13.99 -24.15 2.93
N ASP A 25 -15.03 -23.43 2.49
CA ASP A 25 -15.66 -23.58 1.17
C ASP A 25 -15.92 -22.20 0.55
N GLY A 26 -16.19 -22.17 -0.76
CA GLY A 26 -16.50 -20.96 -1.52
C GLY A 26 -15.28 -20.32 -2.20
N ILE A 27 -15.48 -19.08 -2.66
CA ILE A 27 -14.49 -18.31 -3.40
C ILE A 27 -13.94 -17.23 -2.48
N SER A 28 -12.61 -17.14 -2.38
CA SER A 28 -11.92 -16.07 -1.68
C SER A 28 -11.06 -15.29 -2.67
N PHE A 29 -11.01 -13.99 -2.51
CA PHE A 29 -10.10 -13.11 -3.25
C PHE A 29 -9.18 -12.38 -2.27
N VAL A 30 -7.87 -12.40 -2.54
CA VAL A 30 -6.86 -11.62 -1.81
C VAL A 30 -6.30 -10.57 -2.75
N SER A 31 -6.61 -9.32 -2.45
CA SER A 31 -6.27 -8.18 -3.31
C SER A 31 -4.76 -7.90 -3.33
N HIS A 32 -4.10 -7.95 -2.18
CA HIS A 32 -2.67 -7.64 -2.07
C HIS A 32 -2.05 -8.18 -0.77
N ALA A 33 -0.74 -8.00 -0.61
CA ALA A 33 0.02 -8.67 0.45
C ALA A 33 0.28 -7.81 1.71
N HIS A 34 -0.51 -6.78 2.03
CA HIS A 34 -0.48 -6.15 3.34
C HIS A 34 -1.12 -7.05 4.40
N LEU A 35 -0.72 -6.90 5.66
CA LEU A 35 -1.07 -7.85 6.74
C LEU A 35 -2.58 -7.89 7.05
N ASP A 36 -3.26 -6.79 6.89
CA ASP A 36 -4.68 -6.62 7.13
C ASP A 36 -5.58 -7.21 6.03
N HIS A 37 -4.98 -7.58 4.88
CA HIS A 37 -5.64 -8.26 3.75
C HIS A 37 -5.22 -9.73 3.62
N LEU A 38 -4.24 -10.19 4.41
CA LEU A 38 -3.73 -11.55 4.33
C LEU A 38 -4.33 -12.47 5.40
N HIS A 39 -4.52 -13.72 5.02
CA HIS A 39 -4.84 -14.82 5.93
C HIS A 39 -4.09 -16.08 5.52
N ASN A 40 -3.90 -17.02 6.45
CA ASN A 40 -3.44 -18.36 6.09
C ASN A 40 -4.57 -19.08 5.38
N GLN A 41 -4.27 -19.70 4.23
CA GLN A 41 -5.23 -20.51 3.51
C GLN A 41 -5.54 -21.78 4.32
N HIS A 42 -6.80 -21.97 4.66
CA HIS A 42 -7.33 -23.17 5.28
C HIS A 42 -8.51 -23.67 4.45
N GLY A 43 -8.63 -24.98 4.28
CA GLY A 43 -9.75 -25.60 3.59
C GLY A 43 -9.54 -25.82 2.09
N ARG A 44 -10.64 -26.13 1.38
CA ARG A 44 -10.67 -26.53 -0.03
C ARG A 44 -11.22 -25.45 -0.97
N GLY A 45 -11.57 -24.29 -0.43
CA GLY A 45 -12.11 -23.17 -1.21
C GLY A 45 -11.12 -22.68 -2.26
N ILE A 46 -11.65 -22.02 -3.28
CA ILE A 46 -10.85 -21.41 -4.36
C ILE A 46 -10.31 -20.09 -3.85
N LEU A 47 -8.98 -19.88 -3.99
CA LEU A 47 -8.35 -18.62 -3.71
C LEU A 47 -7.93 -17.96 -5.03
N ILE A 48 -8.50 -16.78 -5.31
CA ILE A 48 -8.10 -15.92 -6.43
C ILE A 48 -7.09 -14.90 -5.89
N ALA A 49 -5.88 -14.88 -6.44
CA ALA A 49 -4.84 -13.93 -6.07
C ALA A 49 -3.76 -13.87 -7.17
N SER A 50 -3.02 -12.76 -7.27
CA SER A 50 -1.88 -12.68 -8.19
C SER A 50 -0.69 -13.50 -7.67
N LYS A 51 0.14 -13.99 -8.58
CA LYS A 51 1.41 -14.66 -8.25
C LYS A 51 2.30 -13.79 -7.36
N GLN A 52 2.40 -12.50 -7.65
CA GLN A 52 3.20 -11.55 -6.88
C GLN A 52 2.68 -11.44 -5.44
N THR A 53 1.36 -11.30 -5.26
CA THR A 53 0.73 -11.26 -3.93
C THR A 53 1.04 -12.52 -3.14
N THR A 54 0.92 -13.71 -3.75
CA THR A 54 1.17 -14.97 -3.06
C THR A 54 2.64 -15.17 -2.69
N GLU A 55 3.58 -14.80 -3.55
CA GLU A 55 5.01 -14.92 -3.24
C GLU A 55 5.45 -13.91 -2.16
N ILE A 56 4.89 -12.70 -2.17
CA ILE A 56 5.14 -11.72 -1.09
C ILE A 56 4.52 -12.23 0.23
N ALA A 57 3.31 -12.77 0.19
CA ALA A 57 2.67 -13.35 1.37
C ALA A 57 3.52 -14.49 1.98
N LYS A 58 4.06 -15.39 1.15
CA LYS A 58 5.00 -16.45 1.59
C LYS A 58 6.26 -15.88 2.22
N LEU A 59 6.86 -14.83 1.64
CA LEU A 59 8.01 -14.14 2.23
C LEU A 59 7.69 -13.60 3.64
N ARG A 60 6.43 -13.24 3.89
CA ARG A 60 5.93 -12.75 5.17
C ARG A 60 5.45 -13.84 6.12
N GLY A 61 5.62 -15.12 5.76
CA GLY A 61 5.30 -16.28 6.59
C GLY A 61 3.87 -16.81 6.47
N TYR A 62 3.11 -16.35 5.47
CA TYR A 62 1.75 -16.86 5.21
C TYR A 62 1.79 -18.14 4.37
N SER A 63 0.93 -19.11 4.71
CA SER A 63 0.78 -20.35 3.96
C SER A 63 -0.31 -20.18 2.91
N ILE A 64 0.08 -19.93 1.66
CA ILE A 64 -0.79 -19.91 0.48
C ILE A 64 -0.27 -20.94 -0.50
N ASN A 65 -0.95 -22.07 -0.61
CA ASN A 65 -0.50 -23.21 -1.41
C ASN A 65 -1.26 -23.39 -2.71
N ASN A 66 -2.57 -23.15 -2.69
CA ASN A 66 -3.46 -23.34 -3.83
C ASN A 66 -4.15 -22.00 -4.16
N TYR A 67 -3.75 -21.38 -5.25
CA TYR A 67 -4.38 -20.17 -5.77
C TYR A 67 -4.51 -20.25 -7.28
N VAL A 68 -5.41 -19.46 -7.82
CA VAL A 68 -5.61 -19.29 -9.27
C VAL A 68 -5.52 -17.81 -9.62
N GLU A 69 -4.94 -17.49 -10.78
CA GLU A 69 -4.91 -16.12 -11.33
C GLU A 69 -6.10 -15.86 -12.27
N GLU A 70 -6.75 -16.91 -12.74
CA GLU A 70 -7.94 -16.85 -13.61
C GLU A 70 -9.01 -17.78 -13.06
N TYR A 71 -10.23 -17.31 -12.98
CA TYR A 71 -11.37 -18.11 -12.54
C TYR A 71 -12.67 -17.61 -13.16
N GLU A 72 -13.31 -18.44 -13.99
CA GLU A 72 -14.60 -18.16 -14.65
C GLU A 72 -14.70 -16.74 -15.22
N ASN A 73 -15.74 -15.98 -14.80
CA ASN A 73 -16.01 -14.59 -15.19
C ASN A 73 -15.38 -13.55 -14.24
N PHE A 74 -14.46 -13.97 -13.38
CA PHE A 74 -13.71 -13.07 -12.49
C PHE A 74 -12.51 -12.49 -13.21
N SER A 75 -12.38 -11.18 -13.22
CA SER A 75 -11.26 -10.47 -13.85
C SER A 75 -10.46 -9.68 -12.80
N MET A 76 -9.20 -10.06 -12.60
CA MET A 76 -8.28 -9.28 -11.81
C MET A 76 -7.79 -8.06 -12.59
N VAL A 77 -7.90 -6.88 -12.00
CA VAL A 77 -7.52 -5.59 -12.59
C VAL A 77 -6.40 -4.97 -11.75
N ASP A 78 -5.38 -4.39 -12.39
CA ASP A 78 -4.29 -3.74 -11.65
C ASP A 78 -4.81 -2.61 -10.77
N ALA A 79 -4.55 -2.70 -9.46
CA ALA A 79 -4.97 -1.72 -8.46
C ALA A 79 -3.94 -0.59 -8.26
N GLY A 80 -2.75 -0.73 -8.78
CA GLY A 80 -1.70 0.29 -8.70
C GLY A 80 -1.15 0.57 -7.30
N HIS A 81 -1.61 -0.14 -6.27
CA HIS A 81 -1.24 0.10 -4.87
C HIS A 81 0.19 -0.38 -4.54
N ILE A 82 0.43 -1.67 -4.57
CA ILE A 82 1.76 -2.30 -4.44
C ILE A 82 1.96 -3.36 -5.52
N LEU A 83 3.17 -3.92 -5.63
CA LEU A 83 3.43 -5.00 -6.60
C LEU A 83 2.48 -6.17 -6.38
N GLY A 84 1.77 -6.55 -7.43
CA GLY A 84 0.79 -7.64 -7.41
C GLY A 84 -0.59 -7.26 -6.91
N ALA A 85 -0.80 -6.04 -6.42
CA ALA A 85 -2.11 -5.60 -5.96
C ALA A 85 -3.13 -5.58 -7.11
N LYS A 86 -4.29 -6.20 -6.89
CA LYS A 86 -5.38 -6.32 -7.83
C LYS A 86 -6.70 -5.90 -7.20
N GLY A 87 -7.56 -5.25 -7.99
CA GLY A 87 -8.99 -5.23 -7.77
C GLY A 87 -9.65 -6.42 -8.46
N LEU A 88 -10.90 -6.71 -8.12
CA LEU A 88 -11.69 -7.80 -8.70
C LEU A 88 -12.95 -7.27 -9.35
N LEU A 89 -13.13 -7.56 -10.65
CA LEU A 89 -14.35 -7.30 -11.41
C LEU A 89 -15.09 -8.61 -11.67
N PHE A 90 -16.37 -8.66 -11.30
CA PHE A 90 -17.28 -9.81 -11.54
C PHE A 90 -18.72 -9.31 -11.54
N ASP A 91 -19.56 -9.83 -12.41
CA ASP A 91 -21.01 -9.54 -12.49
C ASP A 91 -21.36 -8.05 -12.36
N ASP A 92 -20.66 -7.17 -13.08
CA ASP A 92 -20.77 -5.71 -12.99
C ASP A 92 -20.41 -5.10 -11.60
N VAL A 93 -19.86 -5.89 -10.66
CA VAL A 93 -19.33 -5.43 -9.37
C VAL A 93 -17.82 -5.25 -9.48
N PHE A 94 -17.29 -4.09 -9.08
CA PHE A 94 -15.86 -3.86 -8.97
C PHE A 94 -15.46 -3.60 -7.51
N TYR A 95 -14.65 -4.50 -6.95
CA TYR A 95 -13.97 -4.31 -5.68
C TYR A 95 -12.54 -3.84 -5.92
N THR A 96 -12.17 -2.69 -5.37
CA THR A 96 -10.87 -2.08 -5.63
C THR A 96 -9.72 -2.75 -4.89
N GLY A 97 -9.97 -3.38 -3.72
CA GLY A 97 -8.94 -3.51 -2.70
C GLY A 97 -8.39 -2.13 -2.35
N ASP A 98 -7.14 -2.05 -1.88
CA ASP A 98 -6.42 -0.78 -1.78
C ASP A 98 -5.95 -0.35 -3.17
N ILE A 99 -6.17 0.93 -3.51
CA ILE A 99 -6.02 1.41 -4.89
C ILE A 99 -5.26 2.73 -4.98
N SER A 100 -4.51 2.88 -6.08
CA SER A 100 -3.90 4.16 -6.46
C SER A 100 -3.94 4.34 -7.97
N ILE A 101 -4.53 5.42 -8.44
CA ILE A 101 -4.68 5.70 -9.89
C ILE A 101 -3.53 6.53 -10.46
N ARG A 102 -2.59 6.99 -9.63
CA ARG A 102 -1.42 7.75 -10.07
C ARG A 102 -0.21 6.85 -10.33
N ASP A 103 0.62 7.22 -11.30
CA ASP A 103 1.93 6.62 -11.52
C ASP A 103 2.89 7.02 -10.38
N ARG A 104 3.68 6.07 -9.87
CA ARG A 104 4.67 6.29 -8.81
C ARG A 104 5.94 5.50 -9.10
N GLY A 105 6.92 6.15 -9.71
CA GLY A 105 8.15 5.48 -10.11
C GLY A 105 7.88 4.31 -11.07
N PHE A 106 8.23 3.08 -10.64
CA PHE A 106 7.95 1.87 -11.44
C PHE A 106 6.50 1.39 -11.36
N MET A 107 5.73 1.85 -10.36
CA MET A 107 4.32 1.48 -10.22
C MET A 107 3.45 2.32 -11.14
N LYS A 108 2.69 1.64 -11.98
CA LYS A 108 1.64 2.27 -12.79
C LYS A 108 0.38 2.43 -11.99
N GLY A 109 -0.36 3.49 -12.27
CA GLY A 109 -1.69 3.70 -11.69
C GLY A 109 -2.67 2.61 -12.10
N ALA A 110 -3.71 2.44 -11.29
CA ALA A 110 -4.73 1.43 -11.48
C ALA A 110 -5.42 1.53 -12.84
N MET A 111 -5.75 0.39 -13.42
CA MET A 111 -6.74 0.28 -14.47
C MET A 111 -8.13 0.35 -13.86
N VAL A 112 -8.94 1.30 -14.30
CA VAL A 112 -10.27 1.55 -13.71
C VAL A 112 -11.35 1.06 -14.69
N PRO A 113 -12.01 -0.08 -14.41
CA PRO A 113 -13.09 -0.60 -15.28
C PRO A 113 -14.39 0.16 -15.01
N LYS A 114 -15.31 0.08 -15.98
CA LYS A 114 -16.72 0.43 -15.75
C LYS A 114 -17.39 -0.67 -14.93
N CYS A 115 -18.30 -0.26 -14.03
CA CYS A 115 -19.08 -1.21 -13.24
C CYS A 115 -20.44 -0.59 -12.85
N LYS A 116 -21.41 -1.42 -12.47
CA LYS A 116 -22.66 -0.94 -11.89
C LYS A 116 -22.53 -0.72 -10.39
N THR A 117 -21.84 -1.63 -9.72
CA THR A 117 -21.59 -1.52 -8.28
C THR A 117 -20.09 -1.38 -8.00
N LEU A 118 -19.71 -0.31 -7.32
CA LEU A 118 -18.34 -0.06 -6.89
C LEU A 118 -18.22 -0.30 -5.38
N ILE A 119 -17.29 -1.17 -4.97
CA ILE A 119 -16.87 -1.33 -3.57
C ILE A 119 -15.44 -0.78 -3.49
N THR A 120 -15.24 0.37 -2.83
CA THR A 120 -13.96 1.07 -2.85
C THR A 120 -13.47 1.44 -1.46
N GLU A 121 -12.14 1.33 -1.28
CA GLU A 121 -11.50 1.95 -0.14
C GLU A 121 -11.66 3.48 -0.18
N CYS A 122 -11.55 4.11 0.99
CA CYS A 122 -11.52 5.56 1.15
C CYS A 122 -10.59 5.97 2.31
N THR A 123 -9.37 5.40 2.33
CA THR A 123 -8.36 5.65 3.37
C THR A 123 -8.10 7.15 3.54
N PHE A 124 -8.08 7.91 2.46
CA PHE A 124 -7.94 9.36 2.45
C PHE A 124 -9.17 10.06 1.86
N GLY A 125 -10.36 9.57 2.20
CA GLY A 125 -11.67 10.04 1.71
C GLY A 125 -12.16 11.36 2.29
N MET A 126 -11.27 12.25 2.75
CA MET A 126 -11.61 13.61 3.22
C MET A 126 -10.88 14.67 2.40
N PRO A 127 -11.52 15.85 2.13
CA PRO A 127 -10.97 16.91 1.27
C PRO A 127 -9.60 17.45 1.69
N GLU A 128 -9.22 17.31 2.94
CA GLU A 128 -7.92 17.75 3.46
C GLU A 128 -6.75 16.87 3.01
N TYR A 129 -7.03 15.63 2.54
CA TYR A 129 -6.00 14.72 2.05
C TYR A 129 -5.86 14.83 0.53
N VAL A 130 -5.12 15.83 0.08
CA VAL A 130 -4.68 16.02 -1.30
C VAL A 130 -3.16 16.04 -1.30
N PHE A 131 -2.53 15.10 -2.02
CA PHE A 131 -1.09 14.92 -1.95
C PHE A 131 -0.36 15.73 -3.03
N PRO A 132 0.89 16.18 -2.75
CA PRO A 132 1.74 16.76 -3.76
C PRO A 132 2.04 15.74 -4.88
N THR A 133 2.46 16.23 -6.03
CA THR A 133 2.92 15.35 -7.11
C THR A 133 4.15 14.55 -6.67
N ILE A 134 4.39 13.43 -7.34
CA ILE A 134 5.61 12.63 -7.08
C ILE A 134 6.86 13.45 -7.38
N ASP A 135 6.86 14.22 -8.46
CA ASP A 135 8.01 15.06 -8.87
C ASP A 135 8.31 16.15 -7.83
N ASP A 136 7.29 16.83 -7.31
CA ASP A 136 7.45 17.83 -6.25
C ASP A 136 8.00 17.19 -4.97
N THR A 137 7.48 16.00 -4.62
CA THR A 137 7.94 15.23 -3.46
C THR A 137 9.40 14.84 -3.63
N VAL A 138 9.78 14.28 -4.78
CA VAL A 138 11.17 13.87 -5.09
C VAL A 138 12.11 15.08 -5.07
N LYS A 139 11.71 16.19 -5.69
CA LYS A 139 12.48 17.44 -5.67
C LYS A 139 12.74 17.90 -4.24
N ARG A 140 11.69 18.01 -3.43
CA ARG A 140 11.79 18.44 -2.03
C ARG A 140 12.70 17.55 -1.19
N VAL A 141 12.59 16.23 -1.35
CA VAL A 141 13.43 15.26 -0.61
C VAL A 141 14.89 15.36 -1.06
N ASN A 142 15.16 15.49 -2.36
CA ASN A 142 16.51 15.68 -2.87
C ASN A 142 17.17 16.98 -2.34
N GLU A 143 16.43 18.07 -2.19
CA GLU A 143 16.91 19.31 -1.56
C GLU A 143 17.33 19.05 -0.11
N ILE A 144 16.48 18.36 0.68
CA ILE A 144 16.78 18.01 2.08
C ILE A 144 18.01 17.10 2.17
N ILE A 145 18.09 16.05 1.35
CA ILE A 145 19.26 15.14 1.35
C ILE A 145 20.53 15.90 1.00
N SER A 146 20.49 16.74 -0.04
CA SER A 146 21.66 17.53 -0.48
C SER A 146 22.16 18.47 0.62
N GLU A 147 21.24 19.16 1.33
CA GLU A 147 21.58 20.03 2.44
C GLU A 147 22.23 19.26 3.60
N LEU A 148 21.66 18.10 3.96
CA LEU A 148 22.17 17.26 5.04
C LEU A 148 23.53 16.65 4.68
N TYR A 149 23.70 16.22 3.43
CA TYR A 149 24.99 15.71 2.92
C TYR A 149 26.09 16.77 2.97
N GLY A 150 25.74 18.02 2.63
CA GLY A 150 26.68 19.15 2.78
C GLY A 150 27.13 19.39 4.21
N LYS A 151 26.37 18.91 5.20
CA LYS A 151 26.69 18.94 6.63
C LYS A 151 27.31 17.62 7.15
N GLY A 152 27.61 16.66 6.25
CA GLY A 152 28.14 15.35 6.60
C GLY A 152 27.15 14.45 7.36
N LYS A 153 25.82 14.72 7.29
CA LYS A 153 24.81 13.98 8.02
C LYS A 153 24.28 12.81 7.19
N PRO A 154 24.29 11.58 7.72
CA PRO A 154 23.56 10.46 7.13
C PRO A 154 22.05 10.67 7.20
N VAL A 155 21.35 10.10 6.22
CA VAL A 155 19.88 10.24 6.11
C VAL A 155 19.22 8.85 6.04
N ILE A 156 18.12 8.67 6.78
CA ILE A 156 17.31 7.47 6.74
C ILE A 156 15.91 7.83 6.25
N LEU A 157 15.54 7.28 5.10
CA LEU A 157 14.18 7.36 4.55
C LEU A 157 13.34 6.23 5.14
N LEU A 158 12.23 6.57 5.79
CA LEU A 158 11.36 5.65 6.50
C LEU A 158 10.02 5.52 5.79
N GLY A 159 9.73 4.35 5.21
CA GLY A 159 8.46 4.01 4.56
C GLY A 159 7.95 2.65 5.01
N TYR A 160 6.66 2.33 4.76
CA TYR A 160 6.18 0.97 5.00
C TYR A 160 7.09 -0.03 4.29
N GLU A 161 7.45 -1.13 5.01
CA GLU A 161 8.40 -2.14 4.55
C GLU A 161 8.03 -2.73 3.19
N LEU A 162 6.74 -2.94 2.96
CA LEU A 162 6.18 -3.42 1.69
C LEU A 162 5.48 -2.27 0.97
N GLY A 163 5.81 -2.06 -0.30
CA GLY A 163 5.26 -1.04 -1.19
C GLY A 163 6.07 0.26 -1.14
N LYS A 164 5.94 1.05 -0.08
CA LYS A 164 6.55 2.38 0.01
C LYS A 164 8.08 2.35 0.05
N ALA A 165 8.68 1.42 0.80
CA ALA A 165 10.13 1.28 0.82
C ALA A 165 10.71 0.96 -0.57
N GLN A 166 10.00 0.21 -1.42
CA GLN A 166 10.40 -0.11 -2.78
C GLN A 166 10.29 1.11 -3.71
N ILE A 167 9.23 1.91 -3.55
CA ILE A 167 9.09 3.20 -4.26
C ILE A 167 10.25 4.14 -3.88
N LEU A 168 10.57 4.27 -2.59
CA LEU A 168 11.72 5.06 -2.14
C LEU A 168 13.03 4.51 -2.69
N SER A 169 13.21 3.18 -2.71
CA SER A 169 14.40 2.53 -3.28
C SER A 169 14.60 2.85 -4.76
N TYR A 170 13.50 2.97 -5.51
CA TYR A 170 13.53 3.35 -6.92
C TYR A 170 13.80 4.84 -7.12
N LEU A 171 13.01 5.70 -6.47
CA LEU A 171 13.05 7.16 -6.66
C LEU A 171 14.39 7.77 -6.21
N PHE A 172 15.02 7.21 -5.19
CA PHE A 172 16.27 7.73 -4.62
C PHE A 172 17.48 6.83 -4.91
N SER A 173 17.39 5.95 -5.90
CA SER A 173 18.47 5.03 -6.30
C SER A 173 19.78 5.74 -6.68
N HIS A 174 19.71 6.95 -7.24
CA HIS A 174 20.86 7.77 -7.61
C HIS A 174 21.75 8.20 -6.43
N TRP A 175 21.22 8.15 -5.18
CA TRP A 175 21.98 8.33 -3.96
C TRP A 175 22.68 7.05 -3.47
N GLN A 176 22.52 5.91 -4.14
CA GLN A 176 23.11 4.60 -3.81
C GLN A 176 22.81 4.18 -2.36
N PRO A 177 21.54 4.08 -1.96
CA PRO A 177 21.16 3.84 -0.58
C PRO A 177 21.57 2.46 -0.09
N TYR A 178 21.95 2.35 1.18
CA TYR A 178 21.89 1.09 1.93
C TYR A 178 20.43 0.74 2.25
N TYR A 179 20.17 -0.51 2.57
CA TYR A 179 18.84 -0.97 2.95
C TYR A 179 18.84 -1.56 4.36
N HIS A 180 17.79 -1.28 5.12
CA HIS A 180 17.47 -2.15 6.24
C HIS A 180 17.30 -3.58 5.74
N ASP A 181 17.76 -4.59 6.52
CA ASP A 181 17.81 -5.99 6.03
C ASP A 181 16.44 -6.54 5.62
N SER A 182 15.36 -6.11 6.28
CA SER A 182 14.01 -6.50 5.89
C SER A 182 13.58 -5.88 4.57
N VAL A 183 13.90 -4.59 4.31
CA VAL A 183 13.65 -3.92 3.03
C VAL A 183 14.45 -4.59 1.92
N LYS A 184 15.73 -4.95 2.17
CA LYS A 184 16.57 -5.68 1.21
C LYS A 184 15.91 -6.97 0.75
N LYS A 185 15.37 -7.77 1.68
CA LYS A 185 14.67 -9.02 1.35
C LYS A 185 13.48 -8.81 0.42
N VAL A 186 12.67 -7.78 0.68
CA VAL A 186 11.53 -7.44 -0.18
C VAL A 186 12.01 -6.92 -1.53
N ASN A 187 13.03 -6.06 -1.57
CA ASN A 187 13.62 -5.56 -2.81
C ASN A 187 14.15 -6.70 -3.70
N GLU A 188 14.77 -7.72 -3.10
CA GLU A 188 15.24 -8.92 -3.82
C GLU A 188 14.10 -9.67 -4.48
N LEU A 189 12.95 -9.80 -3.79
CA LEU A 189 11.76 -10.42 -4.38
C LEU A 189 11.17 -9.56 -5.50
N TYR A 190 11.08 -8.23 -5.33
CA TYR A 190 10.62 -7.32 -6.37
C TYR A 190 11.48 -7.42 -7.64
N ARG A 191 12.81 -7.52 -7.50
CA ARG A 191 13.73 -7.72 -8.63
C ARG A 191 13.50 -9.04 -9.36
N LYS A 192 13.16 -10.12 -8.65
CA LYS A 192 12.77 -11.41 -9.28
C LYS A 192 11.55 -11.28 -10.17
N PHE A 193 10.68 -10.31 -9.89
CA PHE A 193 9.54 -9.95 -10.75
C PHE A 193 9.85 -8.87 -11.79
N GLY A 194 11.13 -8.55 -12.01
CA GLY A 194 11.57 -7.61 -13.05
C GLY A 194 11.50 -6.14 -12.65
N VAL A 195 11.22 -5.80 -11.39
CA VAL A 195 11.26 -4.40 -10.94
C VAL A 195 12.70 -3.91 -10.90
N PRO A 196 13.05 -2.78 -11.56
CA PRO A 196 14.43 -2.31 -11.70
C PRO A 196 14.93 -1.59 -10.43
N LEU A 197 15.01 -2.33 -9.32
CA LEU A 197 15.58 -1.85 -8.07
C LEU A 197 17.10 -2.11 -8.03
N THR A 198 17.85 -1.12 -7.58
CA THR A 198 19.30 -1.22 -7.43
C THR A 198 19.69 -2.20 -6.34
N GLU A 199 20.69 -3.04 -6.59
CA GLU A 199 21.30 -3.84 -5.54
C GLU A 199 22.08 -2.97 -4.56
N SER A 200 21.98 -3.30 -3.28
CA SER A 200 22.81 -2.68 -2.25
C SER A 200 22.94 -3.59 -1.03
N LEU A 201 23.86 -3.22 -0.15
CA LEU A 201 24.10 -3.95 1.09
C LEU A 201 22.98 -3.72 2.10
N GLY A 202 22.69 -4.73 2.90
CA GLY A 202 21.91 -4.60 4.11
C GLY A 202 22.67 -3.81 5.18
N HIS A 203 21.92 -3.18 6.10
CA HIS A 203 22.54 -2.35 7.14
C HIS A 203 23.48 -3.15 8.04
N THR A 204 23.12 -4.39 8.41
CA THR A 204 23.99 -5.24 9.25
C THR A 204 25.32 -5.52 8.57
N GLU A 205 25.32 -5.83 7.28
CA GLU A 205 26.54 -6.08 6.50
C GLU A 205 27.35 -4.78 6.31
N ALA A 206 26.69 -3.68 5.99
CA ALA A 206 27.35 -2.39 5.81
C ALA A 206 28.03 -1.90 7.12
N GLU A 207 27.36 -2.09 8.25
CA GLU A 207 27.89 -1.74 9.56
C GLU A 207 29.09 -2.63 9.94
N SER A 208 28.97 -3.96 9.76
CA SER A 208 30.05 -4.91 10.07
C SER A 208 31.33 -4.67 9.26
N LYS A 209 31.19 -4.12 8.06
CA LYS A 209 32.31 -3.74 7.18
C LYS A 209 32.84 -2.31 7.45
N GLY A 210 32.30 -1.60 8.43
CA GLY A 210 32.68 -0.22 8.75
C GLY A 210 32.32 0.81 7.66
N LEU A 211 31.42 0.47 6.75
CA LEU A 211 31.03 1.36 5.64
C LEU A 211 30.18 2.51 6.14
N LEU A 212 29.41 2.33 7.19
CA LEU A 212 28.58 3.39 7.80
C LEU A 212 29.41 4.43 8.57
N ASP A 213 30.69 4.17 8.85
CA ASP A 213 31.59 5.16 9.45
C ASP A 213 32.01 6.23 8.41
N LYS A 214 31.87 5.93 7.11
CA LYS A 214 32.17 6.84 6.00
C LYS A 214 30.93 7.65 5.63
N LYS A 215 30.72 8.75 6.36
CA LYS A 215 29.55 9.67 6.14
C LYS A 215 29.83 10.66 4.98
N PRO A 216 28.78 11.22 4.35
CA PRO A 216 27.37 10.89 4.53
C PRO A 216 26.95 9.63 3.77
N TRP A 217 25.80 9.06 4.14
CA TRP A 217 25.16 7.95 3.43
C TRP A 217 23.63 8.06 3.52
N LEU A 218 22.93 7.44 2.56
CA LEU A 218 21.49 7.26 2.56
C LEU A 218 21.13 5.83 2.93
N MET A 219 20.08 5.64 3.70
CA MET A 219 19.51 4.33 4.00
C MET A 219 17.99 4.35 3.85
N ILE A 220 17.40 3.25 3.36
CA ILE A 220 15.96 3.07 3.33
C ILE A 220 15.58 1.98 4.33
N ALA A 221 14.63 2.28 5.22
CA ALA A 221 14.23 1.40 6.31
C ALA A 221 12.70 1.39 6.50
N PRO A 222 12.17 0.38 7.20
CA PRO A 222 10.76 0.35 7.56
C PRO A 222 10.33 1.57 8.35
N ASN A 223 9.04 1.91 8.28
CA ASN A 223 8.46 3.01 9.05
C ASN A 223 8.46 2.68 10.56
N MET A 224 9.49 3.10 11.24
CA MET A 224 9.74 2.92 12.67
C MET A 224 9.66 4.26 13.38
N SER A 225 9.11 4.28 14.61
CA SER A 225 9.12 5.49 15.42
C SER A 225 10.53 5.87 15.88
N GLY A 226 10.76 7.15 16.23
CA GLY A 226 12.03 7.62 16.80
C GLY A 226 12.42 6.93 18.11
N LYS A 227 11.48 6.20 18.76
CA LYS A 227 11.74 5.39 19.97
C LYS A 227 12.25 3.98 19.68
N ASN A 228 12.23 3.55 18.41
CA ASN A 228 12.71 2.23 18.00
C ASN A 228 14.24 2.13 18.24
N GLU A 229 14.72 0.98 18.71
CA GLU A 229 16.12 0.78 19.08
C GLU A 229 17.08 0.94 17.88
N PHE A 230 16.68 0.50 16.69
CA PHE A 230 17.46 0.72 15.47
C PHE A 230 17.62 2.23 15.19
N ILE A 231 16.54 3.01 15.26
CA ILE A 231 16.58 4.46 15.02
C ILE A 231 17.43 5.15 16.08
N LYS A 232 17.29 4.78 17.35
CA LYS A 232 18.14 5.31 18.43
C LYS A 232 19.62 5.01 18.20
N HIS A 233 19.95 3.76 17.81
CA HIS A 233 21.31 3.35 17.49
C HIS A 233 21.88 4.21 16.36
N MET A 234 21.17 4.34 15.24
CA MET A 234 21.60 5.12 14.08
C MET A 234 21.79 6.61 14.41
N LYS A 235 20.88 7.18 15.21
CA LYS A 235 21.01 8.57 15.66
C LYS A 235 22.18 8.76 16.61
N SER A 236 22.34 7.90 17.62
CA SER A 236 23.39 8.07 18.63
C SER A 236 24.80 7.80 18.09
N LYS A 237 24.96 6.77 17.24
CA LYS A 237 26.27 6.37 16.71
C LYS A 237 26.68 7.18 15.48
N TYR A 238 25.75 7.44 14.60
CA TYR A 238 26.07 8.04 13.29
C TYR A 238 25.56 9.47 13.14
N ASP A 239 24.75 9.96 14.08
CA ASP A 239 24.11 11.28 14.01
C ASP A 239 23.16 11.39 12.78
N ALA A 240 22.46 10.27 12.48
CA ALA A 240 21.60 10.15 11.33
C ALA A 240 20.30 10.94 11.50
N ILE A 241 19.83 11.52 10.40
CA ILE A 241 18.57 12.27 10.30
C ILE A 241 17.51 11.41 9.66
N THR A 242 16.29 11.44 10.18
CA THR A 242 15.17 10.61 9.71
C THR A 242 14.15 11.41 8.91
N ILE A 243 13.75 10.89 7.76
CA ILE A 243 12.66 11.43 6.93
C ILE A 243 11.57 10.35 6.84
N GLY A 244 10.44 10.57 7.50
CA GLY A 244 9.29 9.66 7.48
C GLY A 244 8.31 9.99 6.34
N PHE A 245 7.86 8.94 5.63
CA PHE A 245 6.90 9.07 4.53
C PHE A 245 5.58 8.41 4.88
N SER A 246 4.50 9.18 4.81
CA SER A 246 3.13 8.68 5.04
C SER A 246 2.11 9.62 4.42
N GLY A 247 0.97 9.10 3.94
CA GLY A 247 -0.18 9.94 3.60
C GLY A 247 -0.70 10.75 4.78
N TRP A 248 -0.57 10.21 6.00
CA TRP A 248 -0.93 10.90 7.24
C TRP A 248 0.01 12.04 7.65
N ALA A 249 1.14 12.22 6.95
CA ALA A 249 2.13 13.26 7.29
C ALA A 249 1.61 14.70 7.13
N GLN A 250 0.47 14.89 6.47
CA GLN A 250 -0.23 16.18 6.43
C GLN A 250 -0.87 16.56 7.78
N SER A 251 -1.17 15.56 8.62
CA SER A 251 -1.67 15.79 9.98
C SER A 251 -0.51 16.12 10.93
N SER A 252 -0.56 17.27 11.57
CA SER A 252 0.43 17.69 12.59
C SER A 252 0.52 16.70 13.75
N ARG A 253 -0.58 16.06 14.13
CA ARG A 253 -0.63 15.02 15.17
C ARG A 253 0.20 13.80 14.79
N PHE A 254 0.12 13.37 13.53
CA PHE A 254 0.87 12.20 13.05
C PHE A 254 2.38 12.46 13.03
N SER A 255 2.79 13.61 12.49
CA SER A 255 4.20 14.00 12.39
C SER A 255 4.86 14.08 13.77
N PHE A 256 4.20 14.68 14.75
CA PHE A 256 4.70 14.76 16.12
C PHE A 256 4.75 13.40 16.82
N ALA A 257 3.73 12.54 16.64
CA ALA A 257 3.64 11.25 17.32
C ALA A 257 4.75 10.25 16.91
N ARG A 258 5.27 10.34 15.68
CA ARG A 258 6.31 9.44 15.15
C ARG A 258 7.72 9.83 15.54
N GLY A 259 7.99 11.11 15.85
CA GLY A 259 9.30 11.60 16.26
C GLY A 259 10.37 11.51 15.16
N HIS A 260 9.97 11.69 13.89
CA HIS A 260 10.89 11.85 12.77
C HIS A 260 11.38 13.30 12.70
N ASP A 261 12.59 13.52 12.15
CA ASP A 261 13.13 14.85 11.98
C ASP A 261 12.43 15.62 10.86
N TYR A 262 11.99 14.89 9.81
CA TYR A 262 11.13 15.39 8.74
C TYR A 262 9.99 14.42 8.49
N SER A 263 8.83 14.94 8.10
CA SER A 263 7.65 14.16 7.68
C SER A 263 7.19 14.65 6.31
N ILE A 264 7.09 13.72 5.36
CA ILE A 264 6.77 14.01 3.96
C ILE A 264 5.49 13.26 3.57
N PRO A 265 4.48 13.95 3.01
CA PRO A 265 3.28 13.29 2.51
C PRO A 265 3.62 12.48 1.24
N LEU A 266 3.44 11.18 1.34
CA LEU A 266 3.56 10.22 0.23
C LEU A 266 2.70 9.01 0.55
N SER A 267 1.74 8.69 -0.33
CA SER A 267 0.81 7.59 -0.15
C SER A 267 0.84 6.60 -1.30
N ASP A 268 0.55 5.34 -0.99
CA ASP A 268 0.33 4.23 -1.92
C ASP A 268 -1.16 4.11 -2.28
N HIS A 269 -2.03 4.90 -1.62
CA HIS A 269 -3.47 4.99 -1.86
C HIS A 269 -3.82 6.23 -2.67
N CYS A 270 -5.00 6.24 -3.23
CA CYS A 270 -5.60 7.45 -3.79
C CYS A 270 -5.75 8.54 -2.72
N ASP A 271 -5.56 9.79 -3.10
CA ASP A 271 -6.02 10.93 -2.33
C ASP A 271 -7.51 11.24 -2.59
N TYR A 272 -8.06 12.25 -1.92
CA TYR A 272 -9.47 12.61 -2.06
C TYR A 272 -9.87 12.90 -3.51
N ASN A 273 -9.09 13.69 -4.23
CA ASN A 273 -9.40 14.05 -5.62
C ASN A 273 -9.29 12.83 -6.55
N GLU A 274 -8.36 11.94 -6.29
CA GLU A 274 -8.18 10.71 -7.05
C GLU A 274 -9.29 9.69 -6.78
N LEU A 275 -9.80 9.62 -5.54
CA LEU A 275 -10.99 8.82 -5.23
C LEU A 275 -12.23 9.34 -5.98
N LEU A 276 -12.40 10.66 -6.09
CA LEU A 276 -13.47 11.24 -6.93
C LEU A 276 -13.29 10.93 -8.42
N ASP A 277 -12.06 10.97 -8.92
CA ASP A 277 -11.74 10.62 -10.31
C ASP A 277 -11.97 9.11 -10.57
N LEU A 278 -11.59 8.24 -9.62
CA LEU A 278 -11.90 6.81 -9.65
C LEU A 278 -13.40 6.56 -9.83
N VAL A 279 -14.24 7.20 -9.00
CA VAL A 279 -15.70 7.08 -9.07
C VAL A 279 -16.23 7.52 -10.45
N LYS A 280 -15.75 8.66 -10.96
CA LYS A 280 -16.13 9.15 -12.30
C LYS A 280 -15.74 8.17 -13.40
N ARG A 281 -14.56 7.56 -13.32
CA ARG A 281 -14.07 6.57 -14.30
C ARG A 281 -14.87 5.29 -14.24
N CYS A 282 -15.18 4.77 -13.06
CA CYS A 282 -16.05 3.59 -12.89
C CYS A 282 -17.47 3.85 -13.39
N ASN A 283 -17.99 5.07 -13.19
CA ASN A 283 -19.35 5.48 -13.51
C ASN A 283 -20.42 4.52 -12.96
N PRO A 284 -20.40 4.21 -11.66
CA PRO A 284 -21.26 3.22 -11.05
C PRO A 284 -22.69 3.75 -10.82
N GLU A 285 -23.66 2.83 -10.75
CA GLU A 285 -25.02 3.09 -10.28
C GLU A 285 -25.08 3.12 -8.75
N LYS A 286 -24.26 2.28 -8.07
CA LYS A 286 -24.22 2.13 -6.61
C LYS A 286 -22.78 2.08 -6.10
N ILE A 287 -22.51 2.72 -4.95
CA ILE A 287 -21.18 2.79 -4.35
C ILE A 287 -21.24 2.34 -2.89
N TYR A 288 -20.32 1.45 -2.52
CA TYR A 288 -20.06 1.08 -1.13
C TYR A 288 -18.66 1.51 -0.75
N THR A 289 -18.54 2.32 0.30
CA THR A 289 -17.25 2.75 0.85
C THR A 289 -16.79 1.81 1.96
N VAL A 290 -15.51 1.42 1.89
CA VAL A 290 -14.85 0.53 2.86
C VAL A 290 -13.49 1.13 3.25
N HIS A 291 -12.97 0.80 4.41
CA HIS A 291 -11.65 1.26 4.89
C HIS A 291 -11.44 2.79 4.88
N GLY A 292 -11.07 3.35 6.01
CA GLY A 292 -10.79 4.79 6.14
C GLY A 292 -12.02 5.64 6.51
N PHE A 293 -12.23 6.75 5.82
CA PHE A 293 -13.29 7.73 6.08
C PHE A 293 -14.60 7.34 5.39
N VAL A 294 -15.14 6.18 5.76
CA VAL A 294 -16.27 5.55 5.05
C VAL A 294 -17.56 6.37 5.10
N ASP A 295 -17.91 6.91 6.26
CA ASP A 295 -19.12 7.71 6.44
C ASP A 295 -18.99 9.10 5.75
N GLU A 296 -17.84 9.74 5.89
CA GLU A 296 -17.57 11.08 5.34
C GLU A 296 -17.53 11.04 3.81
N PHE A 297 -16.80 10.08 3.24
CA PHE A 297 -16.69 9.98 1.78
C PHE A 297 -18.02 9.57 1.12
N ALA A 298 -18.78 8.63 1.72
CA ALA A 298 -20.10 8.27 1.24
C ALA A 298 -21.06 9.46 1.28
N ALA A 299 -21.02 10.25 2.36
CA ALA A 299 -21.86 11.47 2.48
C ALA A 299 -21.49 12.52 1.43
N ASP A 300 -20.21 12.70 1.12
CA ASP A 300 -19.78 13.67 0.09
C ASP A 300 -20.19 13.20 -1.32
N LEU A 301 -20.04 11.89 -1.62
CA LEU A 301 -20.52 11.32 -2.88
C LEU A 301 -22.04 11.48 -3.03
N SER A 302 -22.81 11.25 -1.95
CA SER A 302 -24.27 11.43 -1.96
C SER A 302 -24.67 12.87 -2.23
N LYS A 303 -23.97 13.88 -1.66
CA LYS A 303 -24.18 15.31 -1.97
C LYS A 303 -23.87 15.62 -3.44
N MET A 304 -22.99 14.87 -4.08
CA MET A 304 -22.65 14.98 -5.51
C MET A 304 -23.64 14.25 -6.42
N GLY A 305 -24.65 13.57 -5.86
CA GLY A 305 -25.71 12.90 -6.60
C GLY A 305 -25.47 11.41 -6.87
N TYR A 306 -24.45 10.79 -6.27
CA TYR A 306 -24.22 9.35 -6.36
C TYR A 306 -25.07 8.60 -5.31
N ASP A 307 -25.50 7.37 -5.65
CA ASP A 307 -26.04 6.44 -4.65
C ASP A 307 -24.86 5.78 -3.90
N ALA A 308 -24.45 6.40 -2.80
CA ALA A 308 -23.28 5.99 -2.04
C ALA A 308 -23.63 5.76 -0.57
N GLN A 309 -23.12 4.66 -0.01
CA GLN A 309 -23.30 4.33 1.40
C GLN A 309 -22.08 3.61 1.97
N PRO A 310 -21.79 3.78 3.29
CA PRO A 310 -20.75 3.00 3.94
C PRO A 310 -21.17 1.53 4.08
N LEU A 311 -20.27 0.60 3.78
CA LEU A 311 -20.50 -0.81 4.02
C LEU A 311 -20.35 -1.12 5.52
N LYS A 312 -21.47 -1.27 6.21
CA LYS A 312 -21.52 -1.60 7.67
C LYS A 312 -21.71 -3.09 7.90
N GLU A 313 -21.32 -3.54 9.12
CA GLU A 313 -21.42 -4.96 9.57
C GLU A 313 -22.85 -5.45 9.49
N ASN A 314 -23.70 -5.47 8.75
CA ASN A 314 -25.07 -6.04 8.60
C ASN A 314 -25.81 -5.52 7.36
N SER A 315 -25.13 -4.89 6.41
CA SER A 315 -25.79 -4.37 5.20
C SER A 315 -25.83 -5.38 4.05
N LEU A 316 -25.72 -6.68 4.35
CA LEU A 316 -25.62 -7.75 3.34
C LEU A 316 -26.97 -8.23 2.78
N ASP A 317 -28.08 -7.79 3.32
CA ASP A 317 -29.41 -8.24 2.90
C ASP A 317 -29.97 -7.49 1.66
N GLU A 318 -29.21 -6.57 1.06
CA GLU A 318 -29.67 -5.72 -0.03
C GLU A 318 -29.10 -6.10 -1.42
N PHE A 319 -28.36 -7.19 -1.52
CA PHE A 319 -27.82 -7.69 -2.79
C PHE A 319 -28.69 -8.81 -3.40
N ILE A 320 -29.99 -8.59 -3.54
CA ILE A 320 -30.90 -9.49 -4.28
C ILE A 320 -31.42 -8.78 -5.51
#